data_fca7f441f96648f0f6dfb3516ba7b2be
#
_entry.id   fca7f441f96648f0f6dfb3516ba7b2be
#
_cell.length_a   1.000
_cell.length_b   1.000
_cell.length_c   1.000
_cell.angle_alpha   90.00
_cell.angle_beta   90.00
_cell.angle_gamma   90.00
#
_symmetry.space_group_name_H-M   'P 1'
#
loop_
_entity.id
_entity.type
_entity.pdbx_description
1 polymer ?
#
loop_
_entity_poly.entity_id
_entity_poly.type
_entity_poly.pdbx_seq_one_letter_code
_entity_poly.pdbx_strand_id
1 'polypeptide(L)'
;LAFGEERLDYAELNRRANRLAHALIERGVGADRLVGVAMERSIEMVVALMAILKAGGAYVPVDPEYPEERQAYMLEDSGVQLLLSQSHLKLPLAQGVQRIDLDQADAWLENHAENNPGVELNGENLAYVIYTSGSTGKPKGAGNRHSALSNRLCWMQQAYGLGVGDTVLQKTPFSFDVSVWEFFWPLMSGARLVVAAPGDHRDPAKLVALINREGVDTLHFVPSMLQAFLQDEDVASCTSLKRIVCSGEALPADAQQQVFAKLPQAGLYNLYGPTEAAIDVTHWTCVEEGKDAVPIGRPIANLACYILDGNLEPVPVGVLGELYLAGRGLARGYHQRPGLTAERFVASPFVAGERMYRTGDLARYRADGVIEYAGRIDHQVKLRGLRIELGEIEARLLEHPWVREAAVLAVDGRQLVGYVVLESEGGDWREALAAHLATSLP
;
A
#
# COMPACT_ATOMS: atom_id res chain seq x y z
N LEU A 1 -5.28 -8.35 -19.13
CA LEU A 1 -4.44 -8.82 -18.06
C LEU A 1 -3.35 -9.71 -18.62
N ALA A 2 -2.11 -9.53 -18.18
CA ALA A 2 -0.96 -10.31 -18.62
C ALA A 2 -0.08 -10.72 -17.44
N PHE A 3 0.34 -11.99 -17.41
CA PHE A 3 1.28 -12.54 -16.44
C PHE A 3 2.15 -13.62 -17.13
N GLY A 4 3.46 -13.44 -17.18
CA GLY A 4 4.34 -14.31 -17.97
C GLY A 4 3.89 -14.41 -19.43
N GLU A 5 3.58 -15.60 -19.89
CA GLU A 5 3.04 -15.86 -21.24
C GLU A 5 1.51 -15.89 -21.28
N GLU A 6 0.85 -15.92 -20.13
CA GLU A 6 -0.61 -15.99 -20.04
C GLU A 6 -1.23 -14.62 -20.29
N ARG A 7 -2.32 -14.61 -21.05
CA ARG A 7 -3.09 -13.40 -21.40
C ARG A 7 -4.57 -13.66 -21.20
N LEU A 8 -5.25 -12.75 -20.50
CA LEU A 8 -6.70 -12.75 -20.40
C LEU A 8 -7.25 -11.45 -20.99
N ASP A 9 -8.30 -11.57 -21.77
CA ASP A 9 -9.11 -10.42 -22.13
C ASP A 9 -10.06 -10.03 -20.98
N TYR A 10 -10.69 -8.88 -21.13
CA TYR A 10 -11.62 -8.37 -20.10
C TYR A 10 -12.86 -9.27 -19.92
N ALA A 11 -13.32 -9.93 -20.98
CA ALA A 11 -14.48 -10.79 -20.92
C ALA A 11 -14.18 -12.04 -20.08
N GLU A 12 -13.02 -12.68 -20.32
CA GLU A 12 -12.61 -13.85 -19.55
C GLU A 12 -12.27 -13.50 -18.09
N LEU A 13 -11.58 -12.39 -17.85
CA LEU A 13 -11.33 -11.90 -16.50
C LEU A 13 -12.64 -11.68 -15.73
N ASN A 14 -13.61 -11.04 -16.38
CA ASN A 14 -14.93 -10.81 -15.80
C ASN A 14 -15.69 -12.11 -15.49
N ARG A 15 -15.66 -13.10 -16.41
CA ARG A 15 -16.28 -14.41 -16.19
C ARG A 15 -15.67 -15.14 -15.00
N ARG A 16 -14.32 -15.24 -14.95
CA ARG A 16 -13.63 -15.89 -13.82
C ARG A 16 -13.94 -15.19 -12.49
N ALA A 17 -13.89 -13.86 -12.47
CA ALA A 17 -14.21 -13.09 -11.27
C ALA A 17 -15.69 -13.24 -10.86
N ASN A 18 -16.64 -13.32 -11.80
CA ASN A 18 -18.06 -13.53 -11.51
C ASN A 18 -18.32 -14.92 -10.92
N ARG A 19 -17.77 -15.98 -11.52
CA ARG A 19 -17.90 -17.35 -10.98
C ARG A 19 -17.39 -17.42 -9.53
N LEU A 20 -16.22 -16.87 -9.27
CA LEU A 20 -15.67 -16.83 -7.91
C LEU A 20 -16.53 -15.94 -6.99
N ALA A 21 -17.04 -14.82 -7.46
CA ALA A 21 -17.90 -13.94 -6.66
C ALA A 21 -19.20 -14.65 -6.23
N HIS A 22 -19.87 -15.37 -7.13
CA HIS A 22 -21.04 -16.18 -6.79
C HIS A 22 -20.69 -17.24 -5.74
N ALA A 23 -19.57 -17.95 -5.92
CA ALA A 23 -19.09 -18.93 -4.95
C ALA A 23 -18.80 -18.33 -3.56
N LEU A 24 -18.31 -17.09 -3.52
CA LEU A 24 -18.06 -16.35 -2.27
C LEU A 24 -19.37 -15.92 -1.60
N ILE A 25 -20.36 -15.48 -2.38
CA ILE A 25 -21.70 -15.11 -1.88
C ILE A 25 -22.39 -16.32 -1.23
N GLU A 26 -22.33 -17.50 -1.87
CA GLU A 26 -22.86 -18.74 -1.30
C GLU A 26 -22.21 -19.11 0.05
N ARG A 27 -20.97 -18.64 0.29
CA ARG A 27 -20.24 -18.81 1.57
C ARG A 27 -20.46 -17.64 2.53
N GLY A 28 -21.42 -16.76 2.24
CA GLY A 28 -21.81 -15.65 3.12
C GLY A 28 -20.95 -14.40 3.01
N VAL A 29 -20.15 -14.25 1.94
CA VAL A 29 -19.45 -12.99 1.66
C VAL A 29 -20.45 -11.94 1.19
N GLY A 30 -20.36 -10.74 1.72
CA GLY A 30 -21.21 -9.60 1.44
C GLY A 30 -20.66 -8.34 2.09
N ALA A 31 -21.48 -7.31 2.21
CA ALA A 31 -21.08 -6.00 2.74
C ALA A 31 -20.35 -6.11 4.09
N ASP A 32 -19.17 -5.50 4.15
CA ASP A 32 -18.27 -5.48 5.33
C ASP A 32 -17.76 -6.85 5.82
N ARG A 33 -17.94 -7.92 5.03
CA ARG A 33 -17.33 -9.21 5.32
C ARG A 33 -15.90 -9.23 4.78
N LEU A 34 -14.95 -9.57 5.67
CA LEU A 34 -13.54 -9.65 5.33
C LEU A 34 -13.19 -11.01 4.77
N VAL A 35 -12.43 -11.03 3.67
CA VAL A 35 -11.88 -12.22 3.05
C VAL A 35 -10.36 -12.08 3.00
N GLY A 36 -9.64 -13.03 3.60
CA GLY A 36 -8.19 -13.06 3.52
C GLY A 36 -7.73 -13.46 2.11
N VAL A 37 -6.65 -12.86 1.65
CA VAL A 37 -5.97 -13.24 0.41
C VAL A 37 -4.51 -13.45 0.73
N ALA A 38 -4.02 -14.68 0.59
CA ALA A 38 -2.62 -15.04 0.77
C ALA A 38 -2.13 -15.74 -0.49
N MET A 39 -1.59 -14.97 -1.42
CA MET A 39 -1.22 -15.43 -2.76
C MET A 39 0.05 -14.76 -3.25
N GLU A 40 0.84 -15.48 -4.00
CA GLU A 40 1.84 -14.88 -4.87
C GLU A 40 1.18 -14.20 -6.08
N ARG A 41 1.89 -13.24 -6.69
CA ARG A 41 1.40 -12.55 -7.89
C ARG A 41 1.07 -13.55 -9.00
N SER A 42 -0.15 -13.44 -9.49
CA SER A 42 -0.69 -14.34 -10.52
C SER A 42 -1.96 -13.73 -11.12
N ILE A 43 -2.50 -14.36 -12.12
CA ILE A 43 -3.82 -14.03 -12.66
C ILE A 43 -4.90 -14.28 -11.61
N GLU A 44 -4.81 -15.39 -10.89
CA GLU A 44 -5.75 -15.77 -9.84
C GLU A 44 -5.81 -14.74 -8.72
N MET A 45 -4.70 -14.08 -8.37
CA MET A 45 -4.72 -12.97 -7.41
C MET A 45 -5.61 -11.84 -7.89
N VAL A 46 -5.50 -11.41 -9.15
CA VAL A 46 -6.34 -10.34 -9.70
C VAL A 46 -7.80 -10.77 -9.75
N VAL A 47 -8.07 -12.00 -10.16
CA VAL A 47 -9.43 -12.60 -10.13
C VAL A 47 -10.00 -12.60 -8.72
N ALA A 48 -9.20 -13.00 -7.71
CA ALA A 48 -9.60 -13.03 -6.30
C ALA A 48 -10.00 -11.65 -5.79
N LEU A 49 -9.16 -10.62 -6.00
CA LEU A 49 -9.43 -9.25 -5.57
C LEU A 49 -10.73 -8.72 -6.20
N MET A 50 -10.89 -8.91 -7.52
CA MET A 50 -12.12 -8.52 -8.21
C MET A 50 -13.36 -9.28 -7.71
N ALA A 51 -13.25 -10.59 -7.50
CA ALA A 51 -14.34 -11.42 -7.06
C ALA A 51 -14.85 -11.04 -5.66
N ILE A 52 -13.92 -10.75 -4.73
CA ILE A 52 -14.26 -10.29 -3.38
C ILE A 52 -15.08 -8.98 -3.45
N LEU A 53 -14.61 -8.00 -4.23
CA LEU A 53 -15.31 -6.73 -4.39
C LEU A 53 -16.67 -6.91 -5.10
N LYS A 54 -16.77 -7.79 -6.11
CA LYS A 54 -18.03 -8.13 -6.79
C LYS A 54 -19.02 -8.85 -5.87
N ALA A 55 -18.52 -9.65 -4.93
CA ALA A 55 -19.34 -10.29 -3.88
C ALA A 55 -19.78 -9.32 -2.78
N GLY A 56 -19.29 -8.10 -2.80
CA GLY A 56 -19.56 -7.09 -1.77
C GLY A 56 -18.65 -7.14 -0.55
N GLY A 57 -17.71 -8.06 -0.50
CA GLY A 57 -16.75 -8.20 0.57
C GLY A 57 -15.60 -7.20 0.49
N ALA A 58 -14.75 -7.22 1.52
CA ALA A 58 -13.50 -6.47 1.56
C ALA A 58 -12.31 -7.43 1.71
N TYR A 59 -11.25 -7.22 0.96
CA TYR A 59 -10.09 -8.10 1.05
C TYR A 59 -9.10 -7.66 2.12
N VAL A 60 -8.43 -8.66 2.72
CA VAL A 60 -7.33 -8.49 3.66
C VAL A 60 -6.10 -9.16 3.04
N PRO A 61 -5.13 -8.41 2.54
CA PRO A 61 -3.92 -9.00 2.00
C PRO A 61 -3.05 -9.54 3.14
N VAL A 62 -2.65 -10.81 3.01
CA VAL A 62 -1.70 -11.49 3.90
C VAL A 62 -0.52 -11.91 3.03
N ASP A 63 0.59 -11.21 3.15
CA ASP A 63 1.77 -11.49 2.32
C ASP A 63 2.37 -12.85 2.67
N PRO A 64 2.50 -13.77 1.71
CA PRO A 64 3.10 -15.08 1.97
C PRO A 64 4.59 -15.02 2.38
N GLU A 65 5.28 -13.92 2.07
CA GLU A 65 6.67 -13.71 2.47
C GLU A 65 6.81 -13.21 3.93
N TYR A 66 5.69 -12.84 4.60
CA TYR A 66 5.76 -12.45 6.01
C TYR A 66 6.07 -13.65 6.92
N PRO A 67 6.73 -13.41 8.06
CA PRO A 67 6.91 -14.44 9.08
C PRO A 67 5.58 -15.08 9.50
N GLU A 68 5.63 -16.37 9.84
CA GLU A 68 4.45 -17.17 10.20
C GLU A 68 3.65 -16.55 11.36
N GLU A 69 4.32 -16.03 12.39
CA GLU A 69 3.66 -15.36 13.53
C GLU A 69 2.89 -14.11 13.08
N ARG A 70 3.44 -13.35 12.14
CA ARG A 70 2.78 -12.15 11.60
C ARG A 70 1.55 -12.52 10.78
N GLN A 71 1.65 -13.54 9.94
CA GLN A 71 0.53 -14.06 9.16
C GLN A 71 -0.58 -14.57 10.09
N ALA A 72 -0.23 -15.37 11.10
CA ALA A 72 -1.18 -15.88 12.10
C ALA A 72 -1.89 -14.74 12.82
N TYR A 73 -1.14 -13.75 13.29
CA TYR A 73 -1.71 -12.57 13.93
C TYR A 73 -2.70 -11.83 13.02
N MET A 74 -2.34 -11.58 11.76
CA MET A 74 -3.21 -10.85 10.82
C MET A 74 -4.50 -11.61 10.52
N LEU A 75 -4.43 -12.94 10.38
CA LEU A 75 -5.61 -13.79 10.18
C LEU A 75 -6.53 -13.80 11.41
N GLU A 76 -5.96 -13.88 12.59
CA GLU A 76 -6.71 -13.86 13.85
C GLU A 76 -7.33 -12.47 14.14
N ASP A 77 -6.53 -11.42 14.07
CA ASP A 77 -6.94 -10.03 14.38
C ASP A 77 -7.99 -9.52 13.37
N SER A 78 -7.88 -9.88 12.11
CA SER A 78 -8.89 -9.52 11.09
C SER A 78 -10.21 -10.28 11.26
N GLY A 79 -10.19 -11.43 11.91
CA GLY A 79 -11.38 -12.28 12.09
C GLY A 79 -11.91 -12.87 10.78
N VAL A 80 -11.06 -13.01 9.77
CA VAL A 80 -11.43 -13.62 8.49
C VAL A 80 -11.85 -15.08 8.70
N GLN A 81 -12.96 -15.47 8.08
CA GLN A 81 -13.45 -16.84 8.10
C GLN A 81 -13.15 -17.58 6.80
N LEU A 82 -12.75 -16.85 5.77
CA LEU A 82 -12.44 -17.35 4.45
C LEU A 82 -11.09 -16.79 3.98
N LEU A 83 -10.21 -17.67 3.49
CA LEU A 83 -8.90 -17.34 2.97
C LEU A 83 -8.76 -17.89 1.55
N LEU A 84 -8.53 -17.01 0.58
CA LEU A 84 -8.15 -17.39 -0.78
C LEU A 84 -6.63 -17.53 -0.87
N SER A 85 -6.15 -18.62 -1.44
CA SER A 85 -4.73 -18.96 -1.44
C SER A 85 -4.33 -19.76 -2.69
N GLN A 86 -3.11 -20.29 -2.69
CA GLN A 86 -2.53 -21.21 -3.67
C GLN A 86 -2.01 -22.45 -2.95
N SER A 87 -2.18 -23.63 -3.53
CA SER A 87 -1.98 -24.94 -2.88
C SER A 87 -0.57 -25.16 -2.35
N HIS A 88 0.44 -24.58 -3.00
CA HIS A 88 1.84 -24.73 -2.62
C HIS A 88 2.24 -23.88 -1.39
N LEU A 89 1.43 -22.89 -1.00
CA LEU A 89 1.73 -22.01 0.12
C LEU A 89 1.43 -22.71 1.47
N LYS A 90 2.38 -22.62 2.38
CA LYS A 90 2.21 -23.08 3.77
C LYS A 90 1.81 -21.87 4.61
N LEU A 91 0.63 -21.91 5.19
CA LEU A 91 0.06 -20.78 5.94
C LEU A 91 -0.40 -21.24 7.32
N PRO A 92 -0.21 -20.43 8.37
CA PRO A 92 -0.70 -20.71 9.71
C PRO A 92 -2.22 -20.45 9.76
N LEU A 93 -3.02 -21.49 9.55
CA LEU A 93 -4.47 -21.35 9.58
C LEU A 93 -5.00 -21.32 11.01
N ALA A 94 -5.72 -20.26 11.35
CA ALA A 94 -6.47 -20.21 12.59
C ALA A 94 -7.66 -21.20 12.56
N GLN A 95 -8.07 -21.68 13.73
CA GLN A 95 -9.22 -22.59 13.83
C GLN A 95 -10.50 -21.91 13.28
N GLY A 96 -11.20 -22.59 12.38
CA GLY A 96 -12.43 -22.08 11.77
C GLY A 96 -12.24 -21.28 10.48
N VAL A 97 -11.02 -21.01 10.03
CA VAL A 97 -10.76 -20.39 8.73
C VAL A 97 -10.85 -21.43 7.63
N GLN A 98 -11.77 -21.23 6.70
CA GLN A 98 -11.88 -22.05 5.50
C GLN A 98 -10.89 -21.53 4.44
N ARG A 99 -9.96 -22.38 4.00
CA ARG A 99 -9.04 -22.07 2.91
C ARG A 99 -9.58 -22.59 1.58
N ILE A 100 -9.42 -21.78 0.54
CA ILE A 100 -9.73 -22.13 -0.85
C ILE A 100 -8.48 -21.85 -1.69
N ASP A 101 -7.95 -22.89 -2.31
CA ASP A 101 -6.79 -22.80 -3.20
C ASP A 101 -7.27 -22.61 -4.64
N LEU A 102 -7.03 -21.41 -5.19
CA LEU A 102 -7.58 -21.01 -6.48
C LEU A 102 -6.88 -21.69 -7.67
N ASP A 103 -5.64 -22.10 -7.51
CA ASP A 103 -4.92 -22.91 -8.50
C ASP A 103 -5.46 -24.36 -8.66
N GLN A 104 -6.44 -24.75 -7.85
CA GLN A 104 -7.12 -26.03 -7.89
C GLN A 104 -8.66 -25.88 -7.98
N ALA A 105 -9.14 -24.70 -8.25
CA ALA A 105 -10.56 -24.37 -8.12
C ALA A 105 -11.38 -24.50 -9.41
N ASP A 106 -10.77 -24.65 -10.57
CA ASP A 106 -11.42 -24.55 -11.88
C ASP A 106 -12.64 -25.48 -12.01
N ALA A 107 -12.50 -26.76 -11.67
CA ALA A 107 -13.55 -27.75 -11.86
C ALA A 107 -14.85 -27.45 -11.11
N TRP A 108 -14.80 -26.85 -9.91
CA TRP A 108 -16.01 -26.52 -9.16
C TRP A 108 -16.49 -25.10 -9.44
N LEU A 109 -15.59 -24.17 -9.82
CA LEU A 109 -15.98 -22.81 -10.22
C LEU A 109 -16.77 -22.80 -11.52
N GLU A 110 -16.52 -23.74 -12.43
CA GLU A 110 -17.28 -23.87 -13.69
C GLU A 110 -18.80 -24.01 -13.51
N ASN A 111 -19.24 -24.48 -12.35
CA ASN A 111 -20.67 -24.63 -12.04
C ASN A 111 -21.35 -23.34 -11.57
N HIS A 112 -20.60 -22.26 -11.38
CA HIS A 112 -21.16 -20.98 -10.92
C HIS A 112 -21.48 -20.03 -12.09
N ALA A 113 -22.40 -19.10 -11.85
CA ALA A 113 -22.88 -18.17 -12.85
C ALA A 113 -21.78 -17.18 -13.31
N GLU A 114 -21.79 -16.83 -14.60
CA GLU A 114 -20.81 -15.91 -15.23
C GLU A 114 -21.28 -14.46 -15.28
N ASN A 115 -22.56 -14.19 -14.99
CA ASN A 115 -23.10 -12.84 -14.96
C ASN A 115 -22.69 -12.11 -13.68
N ASN A 116 -22.68 -10.78 -13.74
CA ASN A 116 -22.41 -9.97 -12.56
C ASN A 116 -23.38 -10.29 -11.43
N PRO A 117 -22.94 -10.49 -10.19
CA PRO A 117 -23.80 -10.89 -9.08
C PRO A 117 -24.83 -9.82 -8.67
N GLY A 118 -24.63 -8.56 -9.09
CA GLY A 118 -25.60 -7.49 -8.84
C GLY A 118 -25.78 -7.13 -7.36
N VAL A 119 -24.74 -7.28 -6.56
CA VAL A 119 -24.76 -6.94 -5.13
C VAL A 119 -24.88 -5.43 -4.96
N GLU A 120 -25.86 -4.98 -4.20
CA GLU A 120 -26.01 -3.57 -3.83
C GLU A 120 -25.01 -3.21 -2.72
N LEU A 121 -24.17 -2.23 -2.97
CA LEU A 121 -23.17 -1.71 -2.02
C LEU A 121 -23.40 -0.23 -1.75
N ASN A 122 -23.18 0.15 -0.50
CA ASN A 122 -23.05 1.55 -0.11
C ASN A 122 -21.57 1.96 -0.25
N GLY A 123 -21.31 3.20 -0.65
CA GLY A 123 -19.95 3.74 -0.70
C GLY A 123 -19.20 3.70 0.64
N GLU A 124 -19.91 3.60 1.76
CA GLU A 124 -19.32 3.47 3.10
C GLU A 124 -18.91 2.05 3.48
N ASN A 125 -19.30 1.04 2.68
CA ASN A 125 -18.83 -0.33 2.89
C ASN A 125 -17.30 -0.41 2.63
N LEU A 126 -16.64 -1.33 3.33
CA LEU A 126 -15.21 -1.58 3.17
C LEU A 126 -14.91 -2.20 1.81
N ALA A 127 -13.85 -1.71 1.17
CA ALA A 127 -13.24 -2.32 0.00
C ALA A 127 -12.03 -3.19 0.37
N TYR A 128 -11.23 -2.74 1.34
CA TYR A 128 -10.07 -3.48 1.84
C TYR A 128 -9.70 -3.07 3.26
N VAL A 129 -8.98 -3.96 3.94
CA VAL A 129 -8.30 -3.70 5.21
C VAL A 129 -6.84 -4.06 5.05
N ILE A 130 -5.97 -3.06 5.03
CA ILE A 130 -4.52 -3.25 4.90
C ILE A 130 -3.86 -2.99 6.24
N TYR A 131 -2.99 -3.93 6.66
CA TYR A 131 -2.27 -3.86 7.91
C TYR A 131 -1.00 -3.03 7.78
N THR A 132 -0.81 -2.12 8.73
CA THR A 132 0.40 -1.30 8.88
C THR A 132 1.04 -1.58 10.24
N SER A 133 2.34 -1.25 10.39
CA SER A 133 3.02 -1.32 11.68
C SER A 133 2.29 -0.49 12.74
N GLY A 134 2.32 -0.94 13.98
CA GLY A 134 1.65 -0.30 15.10
C GLY A 134 2.61 0.13 16.21
N SER A 135 2.43 1.34 16.73
CA SER A 135 3.23 1.90 17.82
C SER A 135 3.20 1.07 19.13
N THR A 136 2.25 0.16 19.25
CA THR A 136 2.11 -0.76 20.41
C THR A 136 2.77 -2.12 20.20
N GLY A 137 3.60 -2.27 19.16
CA GLY A 137 4.30 -3.50 18.84
C GLY A 137 3.46 -4.56 18.09
N LYS A 138 2.23 -4.22 17.67
CA LYS A 138 1.38 -5.12 16.86
C LYS A 138 0.81 -4.39 15.65
N PRO A 139 0.74 -5.04 14.47
CA PRO A 139 0.11 -4.45 13.29
C PRO A 139 -1.34 -4.04 13.51
N LYS A 140 -1.78 -3.01 12.80
CA LYS A 140 -3.14 -2.47 12.83
C LYS A 140 -3.73 -2.41 11.42
N GLY A 141 -4.95 -2.88 11.24
CA GLY A 141 -5.64 -2.89 9.95
C GLY A 141 -6.38 -1.58 9.70
N ALA A 142 -6.00 -0.83 8.68
CA ALA A 142 -6.72 0.36 8.22
C ALA A 142 -7.83 -0.03 7.24
N GLY A 143 -9.08 0.27 7.58
CA GLY A 143 -10.26 -0.10 6.80
C GLY A 143 -10.68 1.00 5.82
N ASN A 144 -10.46 0.79 4.54
CA ASN A 144 -10.79 1.75 3.49
C ASN A 144 -12.11 1.43 2.80
N ARG A 145 -12.88 2.49 2.48
CA ARG A 145 -14.23 2.42 1.94
C ARG A 145 -14.23 2.44 0.42
N HIS A 146 -15.27 1.91 -0.19
CA HIS A 146 -15.48 2.01 -1.65
C HIS A 146 -15.51 3.46 -2.13
N SER A 147 -16.14 4.38 -1.37
CA SER A 147 -16.19 5.80 -1.72
C SER A 147 -14.80 6.47 -1.73
N ALA A 148 -13.91 6.08 -0.82
CA ALA A 148 -12.54 6.58 -0.76
C ALA A 148 -11.71 6.07 -1.95
N LEU A 149 -11.78 4.77 -2.22
CA LEU A 149 -11.13 4.15 -3.37
C LEU A 149 -11.62 4.74 -4.70
N SER A 150 -12.94 4.85 -4.88
CA SER A 150 -13.53 5.43 -6.08
C SER A 150 -13.08 6.88 -6.29
N ASN A 151 -13.07 7.70 -5.22
CA ASN A 151 -12.58 9.07 -5.28
C ASN A 151 -11.12 9.13 -5.77
N ARG A 152 -10.27 8.28 -5.23
CA ARG A 152 -8.84 8.23 -5.59
C ARG A 152 -8.63 7.82 -7.04
N LEU A 153 -9.33 6.78 -7.52
CA LEU A 153 -9.20 6.28 -8.90
C LEU A 153 -9.80 7.25 -9.92
N CYS A 154 -10.96 7.84 -9.64
CA CYS A 154 -11.58 8.84 -10.51
C CYS A 154 -10.71 10.09 -10.65
N TRP A 155 -10.13 10.57 -9.53
CA TRP A 155 -9.18 11.67 -9.59
C TRP A 155 -7.95 11.31 -10.44
N MET A 156 -7.39 10.12 -10.25
CA MET A 156 -6.21 9.67 -11.02
C MET A 156 -6.51 9.60 -12.51
N GLN A 157 -7.72 9.15 -12.87
CA GLN A 157 -8.17 9.16 -14.25
C GLN A 157 -8.29 10.56 -14.83
N GLN A 158 -8.80 11.53 -14.07
CA GLN A 158 -8.90 12.93 -14.50
C GLN A 158 -7.53 13.61 -14.63
N ALA A 159 -6.61 13.30 -13.71
CA ALA A 159 -5.29 13.93 -13.67
C ALA A 159 -4.32 13.39 -14.75
N TYR A 160 -4.35 12.09 -15.00
CA TYR A 160 -3.34 11.42 -15.82
C TYR A 160 -3.85 10.78 -17.10
N GLY A 161 -5.15 10.48 -17.20
CA GLY A 161 -5.81 10.02 -18.43
C GLY A 161 -5.24 8.69 -18.96
N LEU A 162 -5.62 7.57 -18.35
CA LEU A 162 -5.28 6.24 -18.85
C LEU A 162 -6.35 5.74 -19.81
N GLY A 163 -5.96 5.03 -20.88
CA GLY A 163 -6.92 4.54 -21.87
C GLY A 163 -6.51 3.24 -22.54
N VAL A 164 -7.32 2.84 -23.52
CA VAL A 164 -7.05 1.67 -24.36
C VAL A 164 -5.71 1.87 -25.08
N GLY A 165 -4.83 0.90 -24.97
CA GLY A 165 -3.46 0.95 -25.52
C GLY A 165 -2.39 1.37 -24.52
N ASP A 166 -2.77 1.93 -23.37
CA ASP A 166 -1.83 2.15 -22.26
C ASP A 166 -1.61 0.84 -21.47
N THR A 167 -0.43 0.73 -20.88
CA THR A 167 -0.01 -0.46 -20.12
C THR A 167 0.52 -0.10 -18.74
N VAL A 168 -0.15 -0.58 -17.71
CA VAL A 168 0.24 -0.38 -16.31
C VAL A 168 0.96 -1.62 -15.80
N LEU A 169 2.05 -1.43 -15.09
CA LEU A 169 2.77 -2.50 -14.39
C LEU A 169 2.32 -2.61 -12.95
N GLN A 170 1.77 -3.76 -12.57
CA GLN A 170 1.58 -4.14 -11.18
C GLN A 170 2.84 -4.84 -10.67
N LYS A 171 3.52 -4.21 -9.73
CA LYS A 171 4.74 -4.75 -9.11
C LYS A 171 4.84 -4.48 -7.61
N THR A 172 4.07 -3.54 -7.08
CA THR A 172 4.05 -3.26 -5.64
C THR A 172 3.46 -4.44 -4.89
N PRO A 173 4.05 -4.89 -3.77
CA PRO A 173 3.44 -5.92 -2.94
C PRO A 173 2.00 -5.54 -2.58
N PHE A 174 1.07 -6.50 -2.71
CA PHE A 174 -0.35 -6.20 -2.55
C PHE A 174 -0.77 -5.94 -1.10
N SER A 175 0.14 -6.19 -0.16
CA SER A 175 0.06 -5.77 1.24
C SER A 175 0.27 -4.25 1.45
N PHE A 176 0.66 -3.51 0.40
CA PHE A 176 0.75 -2.05 0.39
C PHE A 176 -0.42 -1.46 -0.41
N ASP A 177 -1.03 -0.40 0.11
CA ASP A 177 -2.20 0.22 -0.49
C ASP A 177 -1.96 0.88 -1.85
N VAL A 178 -0.72 1.24 -2.17
CA VAL A 178 -0.34 1.68 -3.52
C VAL A 178 -0.68 0.64 -4.59
N SER A 179 -0.58 -0.65 -4.30
CA SER A 179 -0.95 -1.73 -5.21
C SER A 179 -2.41 -1.63 -5.69
N VAL A 180 -3.28 -1.04 -4.89
CA VAL A 180 -4.72 -0.96 -5.15
C VAL A 180 -4.99 -0.19 -6.45
N TRP A 181 -4.30 0.93 -6.68
CA TRP A 181 -4.47 1.64 -7.94
C TRP A 181 -3.78 0.93 -9.11
N GLU A 182 -2.65 0.22 -8.87
CA GLU A 182 -2.00 -0.58 -9.91
C GLU A 182 -2.95 -1.65 -10.45
N PHE A 183 -3.77 -2.28 -9.58
CA PHE A 183 -4.77 -3.26 -9.99
C PHE A 183 -5.99 -2.62 -10.66
N PHE A 184 -6.62 -1.65 -10.01
CA PHE A 184 -7.99 -1.24 -10.38
C PHE A 184 -8.06 -0.09 -11.37
N TRP A 185 -7.08 0.82 -11.42
CA TRP A 185 -7.12 1.93 -12.37
C TRP A 185 -7.03 1.47 -13.84
N PRO A 186 -6.11 0.58 -14.25
CA PRO A 186 -6.12 0.06 -15.63
C PRO A 186 -7.41 -0.69 -15.95
N LEU A 187 -7.93 -1.50 -15.03
CA LEU A 187 -9.16 -2.26 -15.26
C LEU A 187 -10.39 -1.35 -15.39
N MET A 188 -10.44 -0.23 -14.69
CA MET A 188 -11.49 0.78 -14.81
C MET A 188 -11.42 1.54 -16.16
N SER A 189 -10.22 1.71 -16.71
CA SER A 189 -9.96 2.58 -17.87
C SER A 189 -9.88 1.83 -19.20
N GLY A 190 -9.95 0.49 -19.19
CA GLY A 190 -9.78 -0.33 -20.39
C GLY A 190 -8.31 -0.47 -20.83
N ALA A 191 -7.36 -0.11 -19.98
CA ALA A 191 -5.92 -0.27 -20.22
C ALA A 191 -5.46 -1.71 -19.98
N ARG A 192 -4.24 -2.02 -20.37
CA ARG A 192 -3.62 -3.31 -20.14
C ARG A 192 -2.94 -3.34 -18.77
N LEU A 193 -3.24 -4.34 -17.96
CA LEU A 193 -2.56 -4.62 -16.71
C LEU A 193 -1.53 -5.75 -16.92
N VAL A 194 -0.27 -5.46 -16.66
CA VAL A 194 0.83 -6.43 -16.64
C VAL A 194 1.23 -6.68 -15.20
N VAL A 195 1.26 -7.93 -14.78
CA VAL A 195 1.66 -8.34 -13.44
C VAL A 195 3.10 -8.84 -13.48
N ALA A 196 3.98 -8.28 -12.65
CA ALA A 196 5.37 -8.72 -12.51
C ALA A 196 5.44 -10.06 -11.79
N ALA A 197 6.40 -10.90 -12.17
CA ALA A 197 6.63 -12.15 -11.46
C ALA A 197 7.09 -11.91 -10.00
N PRO A 198 6.85 -12.87 -9.08
CA PRO A 198 7.35 -12.79 -7.73
C PRO A 198 8.86 -12.50 -7.69
N GLY A 199 9.27 -11.53 -6.88
CA GLY A 199 10.67 -11.12 -6.74
C GLY A 199 11.19 -10.13 -7.80
N ASP A 200 10.60 -10.05 -9.00
CA ASP A 200 11.10 -9.18 -10.09
C ASP A 200 11.08 -7.68 -9.73
N HIS A 201 10.18 -7.27 -8.85
CA HIS A 201 10.10 -5.87 -8.39
C HIS A 201 11.35 -5.38 -7.63
N ARG A 202 12.21 -6.29 -7.18
CA ARG A 202 13.46 -6.00 -6.44
C ARG A 202 14.69 -5.94 -7.34
N ASP A 203 14.55 -6.30 -8.62
CA ASP A 203 15.65 -6.43 -9.59
C ASP A 203 15.49 -5.40 -10.72
N PRO A 204 16.33 -4.33 -10.76
CA PRO A 204 16.26 -3.30 -11.79
C PRO A 204 16.37 -3.84 -13.22
N ALA A 205 17.29 -4.79 -13.48
CA ALA A 205 17.47 -5.35 -14.82
C ALA A 205 16.24 -6.12 -15.31
N LYS A 206 15.61 -6.90 -14.41
CA LYS A 206 14.34 -7.57 -14.72
C LYS A 206 13.21 -6.60 -14.98
N LEU A 207 13.15 -5.48 -14.24
CA LEU A 207 12.16 -4.43 -14.49
C LEU A 207 12.38 -3.77 -15.85
N VAL A 208 13.62 -3.42 -16.21
CA VAL A 208 13.95 -2.87 -17.54
C VAL A 208 13.53 -3.85 -18.64
N ALA A 209 13.89 -5.11 -18.53
CA ALA A 209 13.50 -6.14 -19.49
C ALA A 209 11.97 -6.29 -19.61
N LEU A 210 11.25 -6.29 -18.49
CA LEU A 210 9.78 -6.39 -18.47
C LEU A 210 9.11 -5.17 -19.08
N ILE A 211 9.57 -3.96 -18.74
CA ILE A 211 9.07 -2.70 -19.31
C ILE A 211 9.20 -2.71 -20.82
N ASN A 212 10.37 -3.07 -21.33
CA ASN A 212 10.64 -3.09 -22.77
C ASN A 212 9.86 -4.18 -23.49
N ARG A 213 9.80 -5.39 -22.92
CA ARG A 213 9.07 -6.52 -23.50
C ARG A 213 7.57 -6.26 -23.60
N GLU A 214 6.98 -5.70 -22.56
CA GLU A 214 5.54 -5.49 -22.47
C GLU A 214 5.09 -4.09 -22.91
N GLY A 215 6.03 -3.18 -23.21
CA GLY A 215 5.70 -1.79 -23.57
C GLY A 215 4.99 -1.06 -22.43
N VAL A 216 5.45 -1.25 -21.19
CA VAL A 216 4.88 -0.58 -20.01
C VAL A 216 5.06 0.93 -20.15
N ASP A 217 3.99 1.69 -19.94
CA ASP A 217 4.03 3.14 -19.98
C ASP A 217 3.77 3.81 -18.63
N THR A 218 3.20 3.08 -17.66
CA THR A 218 2.83 3.61 -16.35
C THR A 218 3.22 2.64 -15.25
N LEU A 219 3.97 3.11 -14.26
CA LEU A 219 4.34 2.33 -13.08
C LEU A 219 4.59 3.21 -11.85
N HIS A 220 4.59 2.55 -10.70
CA HIS A 220 4.92 3.17 -9.42
C HIS A 220 6.34 2.81 -8.97
N PHE A 221 6.98 3.72 -8.23
CA PHE A 221 8.16 3.44 -7.42
C PHE A 221 8.05 4.09 -6.04
N VAL A 222 8.53 3.39 -5.01
CA VAL A 222 9.03 4.11 -3.84
C VAL A 222 10.36 4.75 -4.21
N PRO A 223 10.68 5.96 -3.73
CA PRO A 223 11.89 6.70 -4.12
C PRO A 223 13.20 5.93 -4.03
N SER A 224 13.39 5.12 -2.99
CA SER A 224 14.59 4.28 -2.85
C SER A 224 14.71 3.23 -3.96
N MET A 225 13.60 2.63 -4.41
CA MET A 225 13.61 1.69 -5.54
C MET A 225 13.75 2.41 -6.88
N LEU A 226 13.21 3.64 -7.00
CA LEU A 226 13.48 4.47 -8.18
C LEU A 226 14.97 4.74 -8.32
N GLN A 227 15.64 5.13 -7.25
CA GLN A 227 17.10 5.34 -7.27
C GLN A 227 17.85 4.08 -7.71
N ALA A 228 17.47 2.89 -7.20
CA ALA A 228 18.07 1.63 -7.64
C ALA A 228 17.82 1.35 -9.13
N PHE A 229 16.58 1.54 -9.60
CA PHE A 229 16.20 1.38 -11.02
C PHE A 229 17.00 2.31 -11.94
N LEU A 230 17.21 3.56 -11.52
CA LEU A 230 17.97 4.54 -12.29
C LEU A 230 19.50 4.26 -12.37
N GLN A 231 20.02 3.32 -11.55
CA GLN A 231 21.42 2.89 -11.66
C GLN A 231 21.65 1.82 -12.73
N ASP A 232 20.58 1.20 -13.24
CA ASP A 232 20.69 0.23 -14.33
C ASP A 232 21.21 0.91 -15.61
N GLU A 233 22.17 0.25 -16.28
CA GLU A 233 22.84 0.80 -17.48
C GLU A 233 21.85 0.94 -18.65
N ASP A 234 20.85 0.06 -18.72
CA ASP A 234 19.86 -0.01 -19.79
C ASP A 234 18.58 0.78 -19.52
N VAL A 235 18.49 1.52 -18.40
CA VAL A 235 17.28 2.25 -18.00
C VAL A 235 16.78 3.22 -19.10
N ALA A 236 17.69 3.83 -19.85
CA ALA A 236 17.35 4.73 -20.95
C ALA A 236 16.64 4.03 -22.14
N SER A 237 16.70 2.70 -22.21
CA SER A 237 15.97 1.90 -23.21
C SER A 237 14.47 1.83 -22.92
N CYS A 238 14.01 2.16 -21.72
CA CYS A 238 12.61 2.16 -21.32
C CYS A 238 11.82 3.33 -21.96
N THR A 239 11.87 3.43 -23.28
CA THR A 239 11.29 4.55 -24.05
C THR A 239 9.76 4.56 -24.10
N SER A 240 9.12 3.45 -23.72
CA SER A 240 7.66 3.37 -23.59
C SER A 240 7.10 4.10 -22.38
N LEU A 241 7.93 4.39 -21.37
CA LEU A 241 7.48 5.04 -20.15
C LEU A 241 6.97 6.46 -20.41
N LYS A 242 5.73 6.70 -19.98
CA LYS A 242 5.06 8.01 -20.03
C LYS A 242 4.83 8.58 -18.64
N ARG A 243 4.58 7.71 -17.65
CA ARG A 243 4.19 8.11 -16.29
C ARG A 243 4.93 7.29 -15.24
N ILE A 244 5.74 7.98 -14.44
CA ILE A 244 6.40 7.41 -13.27
C ILE A 244 5.78 8.07 -12.05
N VAL A 245 5.07 7.28 -11.24
CA VAL A 245 4.44 7.74 -10.00
C VAL A 245 5.32 7.34 -8.84
N CYS A 246 5.64 8.29 -7.95
CA CYS A 246 6.40 8.05 -6.74
C CYS A 246 5.56 8.35 -5.51
N SER A 247 5.61 7.49 -4.51
CA SER A 247 5.04 7.74 -3.19
C SER A 247 5.67 6.83 -2.13
N GLY A 248 5.27 7.00 -0.87
CA GLY A 248 5.72 6.16 0.23
C GLY A 248 6.95 6.67 0.97
N GLU A 249 7.82 7.44 0.32
CA GLU A 249 9.01 8.09 0.90
C GLU A 249 9.13 9.53 0.38
N ALA A 250 9.99 10.35 1.00
CA ALA A 250 10.35 11.65 0.43
C ALA A 250 11.16 11.45 -0.87
N LEU A 251 10.72 12.08 -1.96
CA LEU A 251 11.41 12.00 -3.24
C LEU A 251 12.64 12.91 -3.21
N PRO A 252 13.88 12.37 -3.32
CA PRO A 252 15.08 13.19 -3.38
C PRO A 252 15.18 13.98 -4.69
N ALA A 253 15.70 15.21 -4.63
CA ALA A 253 15.87 16.06 -5.80
C ALA A 253 16.83 15.46 -6.84
N ASP A 254 17.87 14.75 -6.39
CA ASP A 254 18.82 14.05 -7.28
C ASP A 254 18.16 12.92 -8.06
N ALA A 255 17.23 12.17 -7.44
CA ALA A 255 16.45 11.14 -8.13
C ALA A 255 15.54 11.76 -9.20
N GLN A 256 14.88 12.89 -8.89
CA GLN A 256 14.10 13.66 -9.86
C GLN A 256 14.96 14.09 -11.07
N GLN A 257 16.14 14.66 -10.83
CA GLN A 257 17.07 15.08 -11.87
C GLN A 257 17.54 13.91 -12.75
N GLN A 258 17.80 12.75 -12.13
CA GLN A 258 18.19 11.54 -12.87
C GLN A 258 17.05 11.05 -13.77
N VAL A 259 15.79 11.11 -13.34
CA VAL A 259 14.64 10.79 -14.21
C VAL A 259 14.61 11.72 -15.41
N PHE A 260 14.70 13.03 -15.21
CA PHE A 260 14.68 14.00 -16.31
C PHE A 260 15.84 13.81 -17.29
N ALA A 261 17.01 13.41 -16.81
CA ALA A 261 18.18 13.17 -17.65
C ALA A 261 18.10 11.84 -18.42
N LYS A 262 17.65 10.75 -17.78
CA LYS A 262 17.68 9.40 -18.35
C LYS A 262 16.38 9.00 -19.07
N LEU A 263 15.24 9.55 -18.64
CA LEU A 263 13.89 9.24 -19.15
C LEU A 263 13.11 10.53 -19.47
N PRO A 264 13.63 11.40 -20.34
CA PRO A 264 13.07 12.74 -20.58
C PRO A 264 11.65 12.72 -21.18
N GLN A 265 11.21 11.60 -21.74
CA GLN A 265 9.87 11.41 -22.27
C GLN A 265 8.83 11.09 -21.19
N ALA A 266 9.26 10.68 -19.98
CA ALA A 266 8.37 10.28 -18.90
C ALA A 266 8.05 11.45 -17.95
N GLY A 267 6.78 11.67 -17.69
CA GLY A 267 6.36 12.54 -16.58
C GLY A 267 6.63 11.86 -15.24
N LEU A 268 7.19 12.62 -14.30
CA LEU A 268 7.41 12.19 -12.92
C LEU A 268 6.41 12.87 -11.99
N TYR A 269 5.75 12.09 -11.15
CA TYR A 269 4.72 12.56 -10.24
C TYR A 269 5.04 12.11 -8.81
N ASN A 270 5.12 13.06 -7.89
CA ASN A 270 5.34 12.79 -6.47
C ASN A 270 4.02 12.88 -5.72
N LEU A 271 3.60 11.78 -5.11
CA LEU A 271 2.36 11.66 -4.37
C LEU A 271 2.67 11.37 -2.90
N TYR A 272 1.74 11.76 -2.03
CA TYR A 272 1.85 11.50 -0.60
C TYR A 272 0.49 11.12 -0.04
N GLY A 273 0.47 10.11 0.81
CA GLY A 273 -0.67 9.70 1.63
C GLY A 273 -0.32 8.56 2.57
N PRO A 274 -1.00 8.46 3.71
CA PRO A 274 -0.98 7.28 4.55
C PRO A 274 -2.10 6.32 4.15
N THR A 275 -1.98 5.04 4.52
CA THR A 275 -3.01 4.02 4.30
C THR A 275 -4.36 4.39 4.94
N GLU A 276 -4.34 5.19 5.97
CA GLU A 276 -5.51 5.73 6.68
C GLU A 276 -6.28 6.80 5.87
N ALA A 277 -5.80 7.13 4.65
CA ALA A 277 -6.45 8.09 3.76
C ALA A 277 -6.46 7.64 2.28
N ALA A 278 -6.63 6.34 2.06
CA ALA A 278 -6.81 5.69 0.77
C ALA A 278 -5.73 6.04 -0.27
N ILE A 279 -4.52 5.52 -0.04
CA ILE A 279 -3.37 5.51 -0.94
C ILE A 279 -2.60 6.84 -0.92
N ASP A 280 -3.08 7.86 -1.64
CA ASP A 280 -2.43 9.17 -1.72
C ASP A 280 -3.46 10.30 -1.63
N VAL A 281 -3.09 11.37 -0.95
CA VAL A 281 -3.93 12.54 -0.62
C VAL A 281 -3.47 13.78 -1.34
N THR A 282 -2.17 13.90 -1.63
CA THR A 282 -1.61 15.03 -2.38
C THR A 282 -0.84 14.54 -3.59
N HIS A 283 -0.68 15.43 -4.55
CA HIS A 283 0.13 15.19 -5.72
C HIS A 283 0.93 16.41 -6.16
N TRP A 284 2.09 16.15 -6.75
CA TRP A 284 2.95 17.11 -7.39
C TRP A 284 3.43 16.59 -8.74
N THR A 285 3.20 17.36 -9.81
CA THR A 285 3.88 17.12 -11.08
C THR A 285 5.28 17.68 -10.96
N CYS A 286 6.27 16.80 -11.00
CA CYS A 286 7.67 17.19 -10.82
C CYS A 286 8.14 18.07 -11.97
N VAL A 287 8.74 19.19 -11.61
CA VAL A 287 9.36 20.16 -12.53
C VAL A 287 10.71 20.58 -11.95
N GLU A 288 11.62 21.01 -12.81
CA GLU A 288 12.91 21.51 -12.38
C GLU A 288 12.78 22.91 -11.79
N GLU A 289 12.81 23.02 -10.47
CA GLU A 289 12.71 24.28 -9.73
C GLU A 289 14.05 24.76 -9.16
N GLY A 290 15.12 23.97 -9.30
CA GLY A 290 16.43 24.27 -8.70
C GLY A 290 16.43 24.23 -7.17
N LYS A 291 15.54 23.46 -6.54
CA LYS A 291 15.38 23.31 -5.09
C LYS A 291 15.91 21.97 -4.60
N ASP A 292 16.35 21.93 -3.36
CA ASP A 292 16.93 20.75 -2.73
C ASP A 292 15.89 19.69 -2.32
N ALA A 293 14.60 20.03 -2.32
CA ALA A 293 13.53 19.12 -1.92
C ALA A 293 12.35 19.15 -2.89
N VAL A 294 11.82 17.98 -3.21
CA VAL A 294 10.59 17.83 -4.01
C VAL A 294 9.38 17.93 -3.09
N PRO A 295 8.42 18.85 -3.35
CA PRO A 295 7.24 18.99 -2.50
C PRO A 295 6.29 17.79 -2.65
N ILE A 296 5.40 17.62 -1.67
CA ILE A 296 4.29 16.67 -1.76
C ILE A 296 3.07 17.26 -2.49
N GLY A 297 3.11 18.56 -2.81
CA GLY A 297 2.18 19.21 -3.71
C GLY A 297 0.90 19.71 -3.09
N ARG A 298 -0.24 19.43 -3.70
CA ARG A 298 -1.57 19.92 -3.32
C ARG A 298 -2.54 18.76 -3.11
N PRO A 299 -3.60 18.95 -2.29
CA PRO A 299 -4.64 17.94 -2.12
C PRO A 299 -5.26 17.52 -3.45
N ILE A 300 -5.55 16.24 -3.58
CA ILE A 300 -6.36 15.70 -4.68
C ILE A 300 -7.85 16.04 -4.48
N ALA A 301 -8.68 15.77 -5.48
CA ALA A 301 -10.10 16.12 -5.43
C ALA A 301 -10.81 15.52 -4.20
N ASN A 302 -11.70 16.33 -3.60
CA ASN A 302 -12.52 16.00 -2.43
C ASN A 302 -11.73 15.66 -1.15
N LEU A 303 -10.48 16.11 -1.08
CA LEU A 303 -9.63 16.02 0.10
C LEU A 303 -9.13 17.39 0.52
N ALA A 304 -8.84 17.54 1.79
CA ALA A 304 -8.25 18.74 2.35
C ALA A 304 -7.05 18.40 3.23
N CYS A 305 -6.07 19.28 3.22
CA CYS A 305 -4.91 19.23 4.10
C CYS A 305 -4.95 20.45 4.99
N TYR A 306 -4.72 20.25 6.28
CA TYR A 306 -4.56 21.33 7.25
C TYR A 306 -3.20 21.17 7.92
N ILE A 307 -2.49 22.27 8.09
CA ILE A 307 -1.22 22.32 8.83
C ILE A 307 -1.50 23.11 10.10
N LEU A 308 -1.48 22.39 11.23
CA LEU A 308 -2.00 22.90 12.49
C LEU A 308 -0.94 22.87 13.59
N ASP A 309 -1.15 23.75 14.58
CA ASP A 309 -0.39 23.75 15.83
C ASP A 309 -0.99 22.75 16.86
N GLY A 310 -0.44 22.74 18.08
CA GLY A 310 -0.90 21.88 19.17
C GLY A 310 -2.31 22.17 19.69
N ASN A 311 -2.89 23.31 19.32
CA ASN A 311 -4.26 23.73 19.67
C ASN A 311 -5.26 23.50 18.54
N LEU A 312 -4.84 22.85 17.46
CA LEU A 312 -5.59 22.65 16.22
C LEU A 312 -5.90 23.95 15.46
N GLU A 313 -5.10 25.00 15.65
CA GLU A 313 -5.20 26.24 14.91
C GLU A 313 -4.26 26.24 13.69
N PRO A 314 -4.69 26.78 12.52
CA PRO A 314 -3.86 26.85 11.32
C PRO A 314 -2.60 27.68 11.56
N VAL A 315 -1.44 27.13 11.19
CA VAL A 315 -0.17 27.86 11.23
C VAL A 315 -0.04 28.81 10.04
N PRO A 316 0.68 29.95 10.18
CA PRO A 316 0.97 30.83 9.04
C PRO A 316 1.77 30.15 7.93
N VAL A 317 1.66 30.69 6.70
CA VAL A 317 2.46 30.23 5.54
C VAL A 317 3.94 30.27 5.88
N GLY A 318 4.65 29.19 5.56
CA GLY A 318 6.07 28.98 5.83
C GLY A 318 6.39 28.44 7.22
N VAL A 319 5.43 28.43 8.15
CA VAL A 319 5.61 27.88 9.50
C VAL A 319 5.33 26.38 9.50
N LEU A 320 6.15 25.62 10.23
CA LEU A 320 5.95 24.19 10.43
C LEU A 320 4.80 23.91 11.38
N GLY A 321 3.97 22.95 11.03
CA GLY A 321 2.92 22.38 11.87
C GLY A 321 2.69 20.92 11.55
N GLU A 322 1.85 20.27 12.34
CA GLU A 322 1.43 18.89 12.07
C GLU A 322 0.41 18.85 10.92
N LEU A 323 0.61 17.94 9.98
CA LEU A 323 -0.29 17.74 8.85
C LEU A 323 -1.51 16.91 9.26
N TYR A 324 -2.69 17.43 9.00
CA TYR A 324 -3.97 16.73 9.16
C TYR A 324 -4.66 16.59 7.81
N LEU A 325 -5.32 15.46 7.59
CA LEU A 325 -6.00 15.13 6.36
C LEU A 325 -7.51 15.00 6.59
N ALA A 326 -8.32 15.53 5.68
CA ALA A 326 -9.78 15.47 5.77
C ALA A 326 -10.42 15.16 4.43
N GLY A 327 -11.69 14.76 4.45
CA GLY A 327 -12.50 14.54 3.26
C GLY A 327 -12.74 13.08 2.91
N ARG A 328 -13.14 12.85 1.65
CA ARG A 328 -13.66 11.56 1.18
C ARG A 328 -12.67 10.39 1.23
N GLY A 329 -11.39 10.66 1.15
CA GLY A 329 -10.33 9.64 1.16
C GLY A 329 -10.05 9.01 2.53
N LEU A 330 -10.57 9.58 3.63
CA LEU A 330 -10.29 9.03 4.96
C LEU A 330 -10.82 7.61 5.10
N ALA A 331 -10.02 6.74 5.70
CA ALA A 331 -10.45 5.41 6.11
C ALA A 331 -11.61 5.48 7.12
N ARG A 332 -12.37 4.42 7.21
CA ARG A 332 -13.43 4.29 8.23
C ARG A 332 -12.82 4.32 9.65
N GLY A 333 -11.64 3.76 9.80
CA GLY A 333 -10.85 3.68 11.02
C GLY A 333 -9.99 2.43 11.04
N TYR A 334 -9.43 2.13 12.20
CA TYR A 334 -8.69 0.89 12.42
C TYR A 334 -9.63 -0.25 12.80
N HIS A 335 -9.47 -1.39 12.15
CA HIS A 335 -10.28 -2.57 12.36
C HIS A 335 -10.22 -3.03 13.82
N GLN A 336 -11.38 -3.17 14.46
CA GLN A 336 -11.52 -3.58 15.88
C GLN A 336 -10.69 -2.76 16.89
N ARG A 337 -10.32 -1.52 16.54
CA ARG A 337 -9.54 -0.62 17.40
C ARG A 337 -10.23 0.74 17.58
N PRO A 338 -11.41 0.79 18.27
CA PRO A 338 -12.16 2.03 18.41
C PRO A 338 -11.41 3.14 19.18
N GLY A 339 -10.65 2.78 20.20
CA GLY A 339 -9.84 3.73 20.97
C GLY A 339 -8.76 4.39 20.11
N LEU A 340 -7.97 3.60 19.39
CA LEU A 340 -6.95 4.11 18.47
C LEU A 340 -7.58 4.90 17.31
N THR A 341 -8.75 4.48 16.85
CA THR A 341 -9.49 5.23 15.81
C THR A 341 -9.87 6.61 16.33
N ALA A 342 -10.43 6.71 17.56
CA ALA A 342 -10.79 8.00 18.13
C ALA A 342 -9.59 8.92 18.42
N GLU A 343 -8.43 8.34 18.74
CA GLU A 343 -7.18 9.08 18.95
C GLU A 343 -6.64 9.69 17.66
N ARG A 344 -6.73 8.98 16.54
CA ARG A 344 -6.13 9.38 15.26
C ARG A 344 -7.10 10.05 14.31
N PHE A 345 -8.39 9.72 14.36
CA PHE A 345 -9.44 10.33 13.55
C PHE A 345 -10.26 11.27 14.41
N VAL A 346 -9.74 12.48 14.59
CA VAL A 346 -10.30 13.51 15.48
C VAL A 346 -11.42 14.30 14.79
N ALA A 347 -12.29 14.93 15.56
CA ALA A 347 -13.32 15.82 15.01
C ALA A 347 -12.67 17.03 14.33
N SER A 348 -13.21 17.43 13.18
CA SER A 348 -12.76 18.65 12.48
C SER A 348 -13.28 19.90 13.19
N PRO A 349 -12.42 20.87 13.58
CA PRO A 349 -12.88 22.14 14.08
C PRO A 349 -13.39 23.07 12.97
N PHE A 350 -13.15 22.71 11.69
CA PHE A 350 -13.46 23.56 10.54
C PHE A 350 -14.79 23.21 9.87
N VAL A 351 -15.17 21.92 9.90
CA VAL A 351 -16.40 21.43 9.25
C VAL A 351 -17.16 20.54 10.23
N ALA A 352 -18.35 20.97 10.61
CA ALA A 352 -19.18 20.25 11.57
C ALA A 352 -19.54 18.83 11.05
N GLY A 353 -19.36 17.83 11.90
CA GLY A 353 -19.66 16.43 11.59
C GLY A 353 -18.57 15.71 10.77
N GLU A 354 -17.54 16.39 10.34
CA GLU A 354 -16.41 15.79 9.65
C GLU A 354 -15.29 15.38 10.61
N ARG A 355 -14.40 14.52 10.12
CA ARG A 355 -13.21 14.07 10.84
C ARG A 355 -11.95 14.48 10.09
N MET A 356 -10.86 14.59 10.85
CA MET A 356 -9.50 14.73 10.31
C MET A 356 -8.65 13.56 10.80
N TYR A 357 -7.79 13.06 9.94
CA TYR A 357 -6.75 12.10 10.32
C TYR A 357 -5.49 12.84 10.74
N ARG A 358 -5.02 12.56 11.94
CA ARG A 358 -3.78 13.06 12.51
C ARG A 358 -2.61 12.23 12.03
N THR A 359 -1.76 12.80 11.14
CA THR A 359 -0.71 12.01 10.46
C THR A 359 0.53 11.76 11.31
N GLY A 360 0.89 12.69 12.18
CA GLY A 360 2.19 12.75 12.83
C GLY A 360 3.32 13.25 11.91
N ASP A 361 2.99 13.70 10.70
CA ASP A 361 3.95 14.31 9.76
C ASP A 361 4.00 15.82 9.97
N LEU A 362 5.20 16.40 9.87
CA LEU A 362 5.44 17.83 9.83
C LEU A 362 5.43 18.32 8.40
N ALA A 363 4.76 19.46 8.18
CA ALA A 363 4.69 20.10 6.88
C ALA A 363 4.61 21.63 7.02
N ARG A 364 4.75 22.32 5.89
CA ARG A 364 4.47 23.76 5.78
C ARG A 364 3.90 24.08 4.41
N TYR A 365 3.10 25.15 4.34
CA TYR A 365 2.69 25.70 3.06
C TYR A 365 3.75 26.65 2.50
N ARG A 366 4.02 26.54 1.20
CA ARG A 366 4.65 27.61 0.42
C ARG A 366 3.69 28.78 0.21
N ALA A 367 4.21 29.93 -0.21
CA ALA A 367 3.39 31.09 -0.54
C ALA A 367 2.38 30.84 -1.68
N ASP A 368 2.68 29.91 -2.57
CA ASP A 368 1.81 29.47 -3.66
C ASP A 368 0.80 28.38 -3.24
N GLY A 369 0.77 28.01 -1.96
CA GLY A 369 -0.12 26.99 -1.40
C GLY A 369 0.29 25.53 -1.67
N VAL A 370 1.51 25.31 -2.17
CA VAL A 370 2.10 23.97 -2.29
C VAL A 370 2.58 23.50 -0.91
N ILE A 371 2.41 22.22 -0.60
CA ILE A 371 2.81 21.63 0.68
C ILE A 371 4.21 21.02 0.55
N GLU A 372 5.09 21.36 1.47
CA GLU A 372 6.40 20.77 1.67
C GLU A 372 6.38 19.87 2.90
N TYR A 373 6.84 18.64 2.72
CA TYR A 373 7.06 17.68 3.81
C TYR A 373 8.35 18.02 4.56
N ALA A 374 8.32 17.96 5.89
CA ALA A 374 9.45 18.36 6.74
C ALA A 374 9.84 17.32 7.80
N GLY A 375 9.42 16.06 7.61
CA GLY A 375 9.75 14.97 8.53
C GLY A 375 8.59 14.55 9.41
N ARG A 376 8.89 13.89 10.53
CA ARG A 376 7.89 13.38 11.48
C ARG A 376 8.05 13.97 12.87
N ILE A 377 6.94 14.02 13.61
CA ILE A 377 6.92 14.39 15.04
C ILE A 377 7.33 13.18 15.90
N ASP A 378 6.95 11.98 15.46
CA ASP A 378 7.22 10.72 16.16
C ASP A 378 8.47 10.00 15.61
N HIS A 379 8.79 8.84 16.17
CA HIS A 379 9.96 8.03 15.78
C HIS A 379 9.68 7.06 14.62
N GLN A 380 8.50 7.15 13.98
CA GLN A 380 8.18 6.30 12.84
C GLN A 380 9.06 6.67 11.65
N VAL A 381 9.55 5.67 10.95
CA VAL A 381 10.41 5.87 9.78
C VAL A 381 9.83 5.18 8.54
N LYS A 382 10.21 5.68 7.39
CA LYS A 382 9.93 5.04 6.10
C LYS A 382 11.27 4.56 5.53
N LEU A 383 11.39 3.24 5.32
CA LEU A 383 12.60 2.61 4.82
C LEU A 383 12.25 1.59 3.73
N ARG A 384 12.74 1.80 2.52
CA ARG A 384 12.44 0.96 1.34
C ARG A 384 10.94 0.78 1.10
N GLY A 385 10.16 1.86 1.35
CA GLY A 385 8.70 1.87 1.25
C GLY A 385 7.97 1.27 2.45
N LEU A 386 8.66 0.59 3.36
CA LEU A 386 8.08 0.07 4.60
C LEU A 386 7.86 1.22 5.59
N ARG A 387 6.65 1.31 6.12
CA ARG A 387 6.32 2.17 7.27
C ARG A 387 6.67 1.39 8.54
N ILE A 388 7.67 1.83 9.27
CA ILE A 388 8.25 1.11 10.41
C ILE A 388 8.06 1.94 11.67
N GLU A 389 7.40 1.35 12.65
CA GLU A 389 7.36 1.85 14.01
C GLU A 389 8.59 1.29 14.74
N LEU A 390 9.55 2.14 15.11
CA LEU A 390 10.76 1.69 15.82
C LEU A 390 10.39 0.99 17.14
N GLY A 391 9.33 1.45 17.81
CA GLY A 391 8.80 0.82 19.02
C GLY A 391 8.27 -0.60 18.80
N GLU A 392 7.87 -1.01 17.58
CA GLU A 392 7.52 -2.41 17.29
C GLU A 392 8.75 -3.31 17.39
N ILE A 393 9.89 -2.84 16.90
CA ILE A 393 11.16 -3.58 16.97
C ILE A 393 11.67 -3.61 18.42
N GLU A 394 11.61 -2.47 19.13
CA GLU A 394 12.00 -2.38 20.53
C GLU A 394 11.18 -3.32 21.41
N ALA A 395 9.85 -3.35 21.23
CA ALA A 395 8.97 -4.26 21.96
C ALA A 395 9.34 -5.73 21.71
N ARG A 396 9.66 -6.11 20.49
CA ARG A 396 10.08 -7.46 20.16
C ARG A 396 11.45 -7.81 20.75
N LEU A 397 12.41 -6.88 20.75
CA LEU A 397 13.69 -7.08 21.42
C LEU A 397 13.52 -7.32 22.92
N LEU A 398 12.63 -6.57 23.59
CA LEU A 398 12.32 -6.69 25.03
C LEU A 398 11.62 -8.00 25.41
N GLU A 399 10.97 -8.69 24.48
CA GLU A 399 10.40 -10.03 24.71
C GLU A 399 11.48 -11.11 24.85
N HIS A 400 12.71 -10.86 24.37
CA HIS A 400 13.79 -11.82 24.48
C HIS A 400 14.37 -11.84 25.89
N PRO A 401 14.50 -13.01 26.57
CA PRO A 401 14.86 -13.10 27.99
C PRO A 401 16.27 -12.53 28.31
N TRP A 402 17.12 -12.32 27.34
CA TRP A 402 18.45 -11.73 27.53
C TRP A 402 18.46 -10.20 27.45
N VAL A 403 17.35 -9.57 27.03
CA VAL A 403 17.31 -8.11 26.81
C VAL A 403 16.59 -7.43 27.96
N ARG A 404 17.30 -6.53 28.64
CA ARG A 404 16.74 -5.67 29.68
C ARG A 404 16.21 -4.36 29.17
N GLU A 405 16.94 -3.74 28.23
CA GLU A 405 16.59 -2.47 27.61
C GLU A 405 16.91 -2.52 26.12
N ALA A 406 16.09 -1.88 25.32
CA ALA A 406 16.29 -1.77 23.88
C ALA A 406 15.94 -0.36 23.38
N ALA A 407 16.71 0.13 22.41
CA ALA A 407 16.40 1.32 21.64
C ALA A 407 16.75 1.07 20.16
N VAL A 408 15.91 1.52 19.24
CA VAL A 408 16.14 1.38 17.81
C VAL A 408 16.17 2.76 17.15
N LEU A 409 17.17 2.99 16.30
CA LEU A 409 17.33 4.23 15.56
C LEU A 409 17.46 3.95 14.07
N ALA A 410 16.90 4.84 13.27
CA ALA A 410 17.21 4.89 11.83
C ALA A 410 18.46 5.75 11.61
N VAL A 411 19.46 5.18 10.97
CA VAL A 411 20.72 5.86 10.66
C VAL A 411 20.75 6.20 9.17
N ASP A 412 20.95 7.48 8.87
CA ASP A 412 21.04 8.05 7.52
C ASP A 412 19.82 7.74 6.63
N GLY A 413 18.67 7.39 7.24
CA GLY A 413 17.46 6.98 6.50
C GLY A 413 17.63 5.71 5.66
N ARG A 414 18.69 4.92 5.90
CA ARG A 414 19.05 3.76 5.06
C ARG A 414 19.10 2.44 5.82
N GLN A 415 19.32 2.48 7.11
CA GLN A 415 19.46 1.29 7.96
C GLN A 415 18.88 1.52 9.36
N LEU A 416 18.46 0.43 9.99
CA LEU A 416 18.03 0.40 11.39
C LEU A 416 19.20 -0.15 12.23
N VAL A 417 19.43 0.48 13.38
CA VAL A 417 20.44 0.05 14.34
C VAL A 417 19.76 -0.12 15.70
N GLY A 418 19.78 -1.35 16.21
CA GLY A 418 19.30 -1.68 17.54
C GLY A 418 20.43 -1.60 18.59
N TYR A 419 20.17 -0.92 19.68
CA TYR A 419 21.01 -0.87 20.88
C TYR A 419 20.31 -1.68 21.97
N VAL A 420 21.02 -2.60 22.61
CA VAL A 420 20.46 -3.45 23.65
C VAL A 420 21.33 -3.46 24.88
N VAL A 421 20.69 -3.49 26.05
CA VAL A 421 21.34 -3.79 27.34
C VAL A 421 20.95 -5.21 27.70
N LEU A 422 21.94 -6.08 27.84
CA LEU A 422 21.74 -7.50 28.16
C LEU A 422 21.66 -7.73 29.67
N GLU A 423 20.80 -8.66 30.12
CA GLU A 423 20.71 -9.12 31.52
C GLU A 423 21.97 -9.89 31.96
N SER A 424 22.60 -10.62 31.02
CA SER A 424 23.83 -11.37 31.26
C SER A 424 24.64 -11.50 29.99
N GLU A 425 25.96 -11.44 30.12
CA GLU A 425 26.88 -11.72 29.01
C GLU A 425 26.95 -13.24 28.78
N GLY A 426 26.59 -13.71 27.58
CA GLY A 426 26.73 -15.12 27.22
C GLY A 426 26.30 -15.45 25.79
N GLY A 427 27.10 -16.22 25.10
CA GLY A 427 26.78 -16.74 23.77
C GLY A 427 26.84 -15.71 22.63
N ASP A 428 26.44 -16.14 21.44
CA ASP A 428 26.26 -15.24 20.28
C ASP A 428 24.88 -14.58 20.35
N TRP A 429 24.75 -13.57 21.20
CA TRP A 429 23.52 -12.84 21.43
C TRP A 429 23.03 -12.11 20.16
N ARG A 430 23.91 -11.71 19.26
CA ARG A 430 23.51 -11.01 18.01
C ARG A 430 22.73 -11.93 17.09
N GLU A 431 23.21 -13.15 16.90
CA GLU A 431 22.53 -14.17 16.09
C GLU A 431 21.19 -14.58 16.72
N ALA A 432 21.17 -14.78 18.06
CA ALA A 432 19.96 -15.12 18.78
C ALA A 432 18.88 -14.02 18.68
N LEU A 433 19.25 -12.74 18.85
CA LEU A 433 18.32 -11.63 18.69
C LEU A 433 17.86 -11.45 17.25
N ALA A 434 18.73 -11.61 16.26
CA ALA A 434 18.35 -11.56 14.86
C ALA A 434 17.35 -12.68 14.50
N ALA A 435 17.61 -13.91 14.96
CA ALA A 435 16.68 -15.03 14.79
C ALA A 435 15.34 -14.76 15.47
N HIS A 436 15.35 -14.22 16.69
CA HIS A 436 14.13 -13.86 17.41
C HIS A 436 13.29 -12.80 16.67
N LEU A 437 13.92 -11.74 16.16
CA LEU A 437 13.21 -10.72 15.38
C LEU A 437 12.63 -11.29 14.09
N ALA A 438 13.35 -12.18 13.41
CA ALA A 438 12.92 -12.79 12.16
C ALA A 438 11.68 -13.71 12.29
N THR A 439 11.28 -14.09 13.51
CA THR A 439 10.04 -14.88 13.74
C THR A 439 8.77 -14.05 13.52
N SER A 440 8.84 -12.73 13.72
CA SER A 440 7.66 -11.87 13.79
C SER A 440 7.76 -10.58 12.94
N LEU A 441 8.94 -10.12 12.60
CA LEU A 441 9.16 -8.91 11.78
C LEU A 441 9.53 -9.28 10.35
N PRO A 442 8.99 -8.56 9.33
CA PRO A 442 9.27 -8.79 7.92
C PRO A 442 10.68 -8.37 7.51
#